data_e1e5da0db64400d6cf1ad83d6597e656
#
_entry.id   e1e5da0db64400d6cf1ad83d6597e656
#
_cell.length_a   1.000
_cell.length_b   1.000
_cell.length_c   1.000
_cell.angle_alpha   90.00
_cell.angle_beta   90.00
_cell.angle_gamma   90.00
#
_symmetry.space_group_name_H-M   'P 1'
#
loop_
_entity.id
_entity.type
_entity.pdbx_description
1 polymer ?
#
loop_
_entity_poly.entity_id
_entity_poly.type
_entity_poly.pdbx_seq_one_letter_code
_entity_poly.pdbx_strand_id
1 'polypeptide(L)'
;AKLKLYCTDPDHEDFDTVIQDVYLGPIPYMTPKGTFVINGAERVVVSQLHRSPGVFFGQSIHANGTKLYSARIIPFKGSWIEFATDINNVMYAYIDRKKKLPVTTLLRAVGFENDKDILEIFNLAEDVKVNKTNLKKIIGRKLAARVLKTWTEDFVDEDTGEVVSIERNEVVIDRETVIEPEHIDLIIESGVQNILVHNEEANASDYSIIFNTLQKDPSNSEKEAVLYIYRQLRNAEPADEASAREVIQNLFFSEKRYDLGEVGRYRINKKLNLTTSDDIKVLTKEDIIEIIKYLIELINSKAIVDDIDHLSNRRVRTVGEQLYNQFGIGLARM
;
A
#
# COMPACT_ATOMS: atom_id res chain seq x y z
N ALA A 1 -17.95 9.64 35.83
CA ALA A 1 -18.34 10.47 34.67
C ALA A 1 -19.84 10.42 34.45
N LYS A 2 -20.40 11.54 33.99
CA LYS A 2 -21.81 11.60 33.58
C LYS A 2 -21.90 11.26 32.10
N LEU A 3 -22.50 10.12 31.78
CA LEU A 3 -22.71 9.69 30.39
C LEU A 3 -24.11 10.05 29.93
N LYS A 4 -24.23 10.56 28.74
CA LYS A 4 -25.48 10.81 28.04
C LYS A 4 -25.56 9.92 26.82
N LEU A 5 -26.57 9.08 26.74
CA LEU A 5 -26.85 8.26 25.58
C LEU A 5 -27.99 8.90 24.77
N TYR A 6 -27.68 9.24 23.51
CA TYR A 6 -28.65 9.78 22.55
C TYR A 6 -28.97 8.71 21.53
N CYS A 7 -30.24 8.58 21.18
CA CYS A 7 -30.61 7.86 19.97
C CYS A 7 -30.37 8.76 18.76
N THR A 8 -29.64 8.24 17.77
CA THR A 8 -29.38 8.93 16.49
C THR A 8 -30.18 8.33 15.33
N ASP A 9 -31.03 7.38 15.63
CA ASP A 9 -31.91 6.75 14.65
C ASP A 9 -33.16 7.64 14.44
N PRO A 10 -33.40 8.15 13.22
CA PRO A 10 -34.56 9.00 12.93
C PRO A 10 -35.89 8.25 13.06
N ASP A 11 -35.90 6.91 12.99
CA ASP A 11 -37.09 6.10 13.14
C ASP A 11 -37.47 5.86 14.62
N HIS A 12 -36.65 6.27 15.56
CA HIS A 12 -36.82 6.08 17.00
C HIS A 12 -36.66 7.40 17.78
N GLU A 13 -37.33 8.46 17.33
CA GLU A 13 -37.30 9.78 17.99
C GLU A 13 -37.88 9.77 19.42
N ASP A 14 -38.65 8.75 19.79
CA ASP A 14 -39.30 8.60 21.11
C ASP A 14 -38.34 8.08 22.20
N PHE A 15 -37.07 7.77 21.86
CA PHE A 15 -36.12 7.37 22.89
C PHE A 15 -35.66 8.53 23.76
N ASP A 16 -36.02 8.48 25.03
CA ASP A 16 -35.52 9.43 26.02
C ASP A 16 -34.02 9.37 26.17
N THR A 17 -33.39 10.55 26.28
CA THR A 17 -31.96 10.63 26.57
C THR A 17 -31.67 10.01 27.93
N VAL A 18 -30.95 8.93 28.00
CA VAL A 18 -30.52 8.30 29.26
C VAL A 18 -29.29 9.03 29.80
N ILE A 19 -29.39 9.51 31.01
CA ILE A 19 -28.28 10.17 31.73
C ILE A 19 -27.95 9.34 32.96
N GLN A 20 -26.71 8.84 33.04
CA GLN A 20 -26.28 8.00 34.13
C GLN A 20 -24.85 8.33 34.58
N ASP A 21 -24.62 8.29 35.90
CA ASP A 21 -23.29 8.40 36.47
C ASP A 21 -22.59 7.04 36.41
N VAL A 22 -21.40 7.00 35.77
CA VAL A 22 -20.59 5.80 35.63
C VAL A 22 -19.25 5.97 36.32
N TYR A 23 -18.88 4.98 37.13
CA TYR A 23 -17.60 4.97 37.80
C TYR A 23 -16.50 4.48 36.84
N LEU A 24 -15.52 5.37 36.55
CA LEU A 24 -14.41 5.08 35.61
C LEU A 24 -13.16 4.50 36.29
N GLY A 25 -13.19 4.35 37.62
CA GLY A 25 -12.00 3.95 38.38
C GLY A 25 -11.14 5.11 38.84
N PRO A 26 -10.07 4.86 39.59
CA PRO A 26 -9.14 5.88 40.04
C PRO A 26 -8.26 6.38 38.89
N ILE A 27 -8.14 7.70 38.76
CA ILE A 27 -7.22 8.35 37.80
C ILE A 27 -6.07 8.93 38.61
N PRO A 28 -4.80 8.71 38.21
CA PRO A 28 -3.66 9.34 38.89
C PRO A 28 -3.77 10.84 38.89
N TYR A 29 -3.55 11.45 40.08
CA TYR A 29 -3.60 12.90 40.24
C TYR A 29 -2.27 13.53 39.84
N MET A 30 -2.32 14.52 38.99
CA MET A 30 -1.16 15.35 38.64
C MET A 30 -1.04 16.51 39.63
N THR A 31 0.09 16.62 40.30
CA THR A 31 0.36 17.71 41.24
C THR A 31 0.53 19.06 40.53
N PRO A 32 0.42 20.19 41.21
CA PRO A 32 0.69 21.51 40.61
C PRO A 32 2.08 21.67 40.00
N LYS A 33 3.04 20.85 40.42
CA LYS A 33 4.41 20.77 39.83
C LYS A 33 4.51 19.94 38.55
N GLY A 34 3.40 19.32 38.10
CA GLY A 34 3.39 18.44 36.93
C GLY A 34 3.93 17.03 37.18
N THR A 35 3.97 16.62 38.47
CA THR A 35 4.46 15.30 38.87
C THR A 35 3.33 14.36 39.24
N PHE A 36 3.60 13.06 39.28
CA PHE A 36 2.72 12.00 39.77
C PHE A 36 3.43 11.22 40.86
N VAL A 37 2.70 10.79 41.87
CA VAL A 37 3.23 9.88 42.89
C VAL A 37 2.85 8.45 42.53
N ILE A 38 3.83 7.65 42.12
CA ILE A 38 3.66 6.26 41.69
C ILE A 38 4.50 5.37 42.61
N ASN A 39 3.86 4.42 43.29
CA ASN A 39 4.51 3.54 44.26
C ASN A 39 5.36 4.30 45.32
N GLY A 40 4.84 5.43 45.80
CA GLY A 40 5.52 6.27 46.79
C GLY A 40 6.65 7.16 46.24
N ALA A 41 6.99 7.06 44.96
CA ALA A 41 8.00 7.87 44.30
C ALA A 41 7.36 9.01 43.45
N GLU A 42 7.85 10.21 43.63
CA GLU A 42 7.45 11.35 42.76
C GLU A 42 8.12 11.20 41.40
N ARG A 43 7.30 11.18 40.35
CA ARG A 43 7.73 10.95 38.96
C ARG A 43 7.15 12.02 38.04
N VAL A 44 7.87 12.33 36.97
CA VAL A 44 7.45 13.26 35.93
C VAL A 44 7.50 12.57 34.57
N VAL A 45 6.50 12.84 33.73
CA VAL A 45 6.51 12.40 32.34
C VAL A 45 7.38 13.38 31.54
N VAL A 46 8.43 12.88 30.89
CA VAL A 46 9.32 13.71 30.07
C VAL A 46 8.89 13.75 28.62
N SER A 47 9.12 14.87 27.95
CA SER A 47 8.89 14.98 26.51
C SER A 47 9.84 14.02 25.77
N GLN A 48 9.37 13.44 24.67
CA GLN A 48 10.12 12.50 23.87
C GLN A 48 10.40 13.08 22.49
N LEU A 49 11.64 12.92 22.04
CA LEU A 49 12.03 13.22 20.68
C LEU A 49 11.86 11.94 19.84
N HIS A 50 10.97 11.97 18.85
CA HIS A 50 10.72 10.84 17.96
C HIS A 50 10.75 11.29 16.51
N ARG A 51 10.83 10.31 15.58
CA ARG A 51 10.76 10.62 14.16
C ARG A 51 9.40 11.20 13.82
N SER A 52 9.39 12.31 13.07
CA SER A 52 8.15 12.96 12.62
C SER A 52 7.33 12.03 11.73
N PRO A 53 5.99 12.12 11.71
CA PRO A 53 5.19 11.49 10.67
C PRO A 53 5.57 11.98 9.28
N GLY A 54 5.40 11.12 8.27
CA GLY A 54 5.71 11.42 6.88
C GLY A 54 6.42 10.28 6.18
N VAL A 55 7.04 10.56 5.03
CA VAL A 55 7.86 9.61 4.28
C VAL A 55 9.34 9.95 4.44
N PHE A 56 10.15 8.92 4.60
CA PHE A 56 11.61 9.03 4.75
C PHE A 56 12.30 8.05 3.83
N PHE A 57 13.25 8.56 3.06
CA PHE A 57 14.05 7.79 2.12
C PHE A 57 15.44 7.56 2.70
N GLY A 58 15.84 6.30 2.74
CA GLY A 58 17.11 5.87 3.31
C GLY A 58 17.95 5.05 2.34
N GLN A 59 19.23 4.94 2.66
CA GLN A 59 20.18 4.09 1.96
C GLN A 59 20.89 3.19 2.96
N SER A 60 21.12 1.94 2.59
CA SER A 60 21.98 1.01 3.31
C SER A 60 22.97 0.36 2.34
N ILE A 61 24.06 -0.15 2.86
CA ILE A 61 25.06 -0.86 2.06
C ILE A 61 25.02 -2.32 2.48
N HIS A 62 24.71 -3.18 1.55
CA HIS A 62 24.75 -4.63 1.76
C HIS A 62 26.21 -5.12 1.92
N ALA A 63 26.41 -6.29 2.52
CA ALA A 63 27.74 -6.87 2.76
C ALA A 63 28.59 -7.06 1.49
N ASN A 64 27.95 -7.18 0.33
CA ASN A 64 28.62 -7.27 -0.99
C ASN A 64 28.98 -5.89 -1.59
N GLY A 65 28.71 -4.77 -0.90
CA GLY A 65 28.97 -3.41 -1.37
C GLY A 65 27.83 -2.79 -2.18
N THR A 66 26.75 -3.51 -2.46
CA THR A 66 25.59 -2.99 -3.21
C THR A 66 24.81 -2.00 -2.35
N LYS A 67 24.48 -0.84 -2.92
CA LYS A 67 23.61 0.14 -2.28
C LYS A 67 22.15 -0.31 -2.40
N LEU A 68 21.49 -0.40 -1.28
CA LEU A 68 20.06 -0.69 -1.18
C LEU A 68 19.34 0.56 -0.68
N TYR A 69 18.19 0.81 -1.26
CA TYR A 69 17.37 1.98 -0.93
C TYR A 69 16.06 1.56 -0.30
N SER A 70 15.54 2.40 0.57
CA SER A 70 14.26 2.18 1.22
C SER A 70 13.47 3.48 1.37
N ALA A 71 12.15 3.37 1.33
CA ALA A 71 11.22 4.44 1.64
C ALA A 71 10.31 3.97 2.78
N ARG A 72 10.27 4.71 3.88
CA ARG A 72 9.47 4.34 5.05
C ARG A 72 8.42 5.40 5.32
N ILE A 73 7.16 4.98 5.32
CA ILE A 73 6.02 5.83 5.68
C ILE A 73 5.72 5.61 7.15
N ILE A 74 5.77 6.69 7.92
CA ILE A 74 5.49 6.71 9.36
C ILE A 74 4.24 7.55 9.56
N PRO A 75 3.08 6.94 9.93
CA PRO A 75 1.90 7.68 10.29
C PRO A 75 1.99 8.24 11.71
N PHE A 76 1.13 9.19 12.04
CA PHE A 76 0.88 9.59 13.41
C PHE A 76 0.19 8.47 14.20
N LYS A 77 -0.78 7.78 13.57
CA LYS A 77 -1.50 6.61 14.09
C LYS A 77 -1.72 5.62 12.95
N GLY A 78 -1.40 4.34 13.16
CA GLY A 78 -1.64 3.27 12.19
C GLY A 78 -0.40 2.44 11.90
N SER A 79 -0.51 1.57 10.91
CA SER A 79 0.57 0.65 10.51
C SER A 79 1.65 1.36 9.71
N TRP A 80 2.90 0.98 9.95
CA TRP A 80 4.04 1.43 9.16
C TRP A 80 4.12 0.65 7.86
N ILE A 81 4.52 1.31 6.79
CA ILE A 81 4.85 0.66 5.54
C ILE A 81 6.25 1.07 5.10
N GLU A 82 7.02 0.12 4.64
CA GLU A 82 8.37 0.35 4.12
C GLU A 82 8.51 -0.34 2.77
N PHE A 83 8.94 0.40 1.78
CA PHE A 83 9.37 -0.12 0.49
C PHE A 83 10.88 -0.26 0.51
N ALA A 84 11.42 -1.40 0.11
CA ALA A 84 12.85 -1.61 0.09
C ALA A 84 13.28 -2.41 -1.14
N THR A 85 14.45 -2.07 -1.66
CA THR A 85 15.09 -2.79 -2.76
C THR A 85 15.91 -3.96 -2.26
N ASP A 86 16.00 -5.00 -3.06
CA ASP A 86 16.83 -6.19 -2.80
C ASP A 86 18.05 -6.20 -3.74
N ILE A 87 19.03 -7.04 -3.43
CA ILE A 87 20.25 -7.27 -4.23
C ILE A 87 19.95 -7.77 -5.65
N ASN A 88 18.80 -8.40 -5.85
CA ASN A 88 18.32 -8.89 -7.15
C ASN A 88 17.58 -7.82 -7.96
N ASN A 89 17.68 -6.56 -7.56
CA ASN A 89 16.91 -5.46 -8.16
C ASN A 89 15.40 -5.74 -8.19
N VAL A 90 14.84 -6.16 -7.06
CA VAL A 90 13.42 -6.39 -6.83
C VAL A 90 12.96 -5.48 -5.69
N MET A 91 11.79 -4.89 -5.81
CA MET A 91 11.22 -4.02 -4.78
C MET A 91 10.16 -4.76 -3.97
N TYR A 92 10.31 -4.70 -2.65
CA TYR A 92 9.40 -5.31 -1.70
C TYR A 92 8.75 -4.28 -0.79
N ALA A 93 7.52 -4.57 -0.38
CA ALA A 93 6.82 -3.84 0.66
C ALA A 93 6.82 -4.65 1.97
N TYR A 94 7.02 -3.96 3.08
CA TYR A 94 6.96 -4.50 4.44
C TYR A 94 5.90 -3.74 5.23
N ILE A 95 4.93 -4.45 5.76
CA ILE A 95 3.88 -3.89 6.61
C ILE A 95 4.21 -4.25 8.06
N ASP A 96 4.37 -3.24 8.93
CA ASP A 96 4.74 -3.39 10.34
C ASP A 96 5.98 -4.28 10.57
N ARG A 97 6.97 -4.21 9.66
CA ARG A 97 8.21 -5.00 9.67
C ARG A 97 7.97 -6.52 9.64
N LYS A 98 6.81 -6.95 9.18
CA LYS A 98 6.47 -8.37 9.01
C LYS A 98 7.00 -8.91 7.68
N LYS A 99 6.43 -10.02 7.22
CA LYS A 99 6.81 -10.67 5.96
C LYS A 99 6.82 -9.71 4.78
N LYS A 100 7.84 -9.85 3.94
CA LYS A 100 7.97 -9.08 2.70
C LYS A 100 7.01 -9.59 1.63
N LEU A 101 6.48 -8.67 0.84
CA LEU A 101 5.68 -8.97 -0.34
C LEU A 101 6.14 -8.10 -1.51
N PRO A 102 6.04 -8.56 -2.76
CA PRO A 102 6.38 -7.74 -3.92
C PRO A 102 5.55 -6.46 -3.94
N VAL A 103 6.15 -5.34 -4.32
CA VAL A 103 5.42 -4.06 -4.36
C VAL A 103 4.28 -4.08 -5.37
N THR A 104 4.42 -4.85 -6.45
CA THR A 104 3.39 -5.03 -7.48
C THR A 104 2.15 -5.74 -6.93
N THR A 105 2.33 -6.73 -6.05
CA THR A 105 1.21 -7.37 -5.34
C THR A 105 0.43 -6.35 -4.49
N LEU A 106 1.14 -5.42 -3.82
CA LEU A 106 0.47 -4.35 -3.08
C LEU A 106 -0.28 -3.40 -4.03
N LEU A 107 0.32 -3.00 -5.14
CA LEU A 107 -0.32 -2.14 -6.15
C LEU A 107 -1.60 -2.78 -6.69
N ARG A 108 -1.59 -4.09 -6.99
CA ARG A 108 -2.81 -4.82 -7.40
C ARG A 108 -3.89 -4.75 -6.33
N ALA A 109 -3.54 -5.04 -5.08
CA ALA A 109 -4.48 -5.04 -3.97
C ALA A 109 -5.07 -3.66 -3.66
N VAL A 110 -4.40 -2.59 -4.08
CA VAL A 110 -4.86 -1.20 -3.94
C VAL A 110 -5.75 -0.78 -5.13
N GLY A 111 -5.86 -1.62 -6.17
CA GLY A 111 -6.77 -1.45 -7.29
C GLY A 111 -6.11 -1.13 -8.64
N PHE A 112 -4.87 -1.60 -8.85
CA PHE A 112 -4.24 -1.68 -10.16
C PHE A 112 -4.25 -3.14 -10.59
N GLU A 113 -5.37 -3.59 -11.16
CA GLU A 113 -5.72 -5.01 -11.30
C GLU A 113 -4.71 -5.81 -12.13
N ASN A 114 -4.27 -5.23 -13.24
CA ASN A 114 -3.53 -5.93 -14.28
C ASN A 114 -2.08 -5.44 -14.40
N ASP A 115 -1.23 -6.24 -15.05
CA ASP A 115 0.13 -5.83 -15.43
C ASP A 115 0.09 -4.53 -16.26
N LYS A 116 -0.94 -4.37 -17.10
CA LYS A 116 -1.16 -3.18 -17.91
C LYS A 116 -1.25 -1.92 -17.06
N ASP A 117 -2.12 -1.93 -16.04
CA ASP A 117 -2.34 -0.77 -15.18
C ASP A 117 -1.05 -0.35 -14.47
N ILE A 118 -0.29 -1.35 -13.97
CA ILE A 118 1.00 -1.11 -13.30
C ILE A 118 2.03 -0.51 -14.28
N LEU A 119 2.12 -1.05 -15.50
CA LEU A 119 3.06 -0.57 -16.50
C LEU A 119 2.71 0.83 -17.03
N GLU A 120 1.41 1.14 -17.17
CA GLU A 120 0.92 2.46 -17.56
C GLU A 120 1.27 3.55 -16.52
N ILE A 121 1.14 3.26 -15.21
CA ILE A 121 1.50 4.21 -14.14
C ILE A 121 2.94 4.71 -14.28
N PHE A 122 3.85 3.82 -14.68
CA PHE A 122 5.26 4.13 -14.82
C PHE A 122 5.66 4.45 -16.27
N ASN A 123 4.70 4.51 -17.20
CA ASN A 123 4.91 4.73 -18.64
C ASN A 123 5.94 3.76 -19.26
N LEU A 124 5.87 2.49 -18.87
CA LEU A 124 6.85 1.46 -19.26
C LEU A 124 6.42 0.65 -20.47
N ALA A 125 5.16 0.70 -20.84
CA ALA A 125 4.60 -0.09 -21.92
C ALA A 125 3.82 0.78 -22.91
N GLU A 126 3.87 0.37 -24.16
CA GLU A 126 3.09 0.92 -25.26
C GLU A 126 2.01 -0.09 -25.64
N ASP A 127 0.77 0.39 -25.74
CA ASP A 127 -0.38 -0.43 -26.13
C ASP A 127 -0.46 -0.51 -27.66
N VAL A 128 -0.29 -1.70 -28.21
CA VAL A 128 -0.28 -1.96 -29.64
C VAL A 128 -1.50 -2.78 -30.01
N LYS A 129 -2.35 -2.23 -30.90
CA LYS A 129 -3.50 -2.97 -31.46
C LYS A 129 -3.04 -4.16 -32.31
N VAL A 130 -3.63 -5.31 -32.04
CA VAL A 130 -3.34 -6.55 -32.73
C VAL A 130 -3.90 -6.51 -34.14
N ASN A 131 -3.01 -6.29 -35.11
CA ASN A 131 -3.26 -6.49 -36.53
C ASN A 131 -1.94 -6.86 -37.21
N LYS A 132 -2.01 -7.53 -38.37
CA LYS A 132 -0.81 -8.01 -39.10
C LYS A 132 0.18 -6.89 -39.43
N THR A 133 -0.29 -5.67 -39.64
CA THR A 133 0.56 -4.54 -40.00
C THR A 133 1.32 -3.99 -38.79
N ASN A 134 0.66 -3.85 -37.65
CA ASN A 134 1.27 -3.35 -36.43
C ASN A 134 2.22 -4.38 -35.83
N LEU A 135 1.82 -5.65 -35.79
CA LEU A 135 2.66 -6.73 -35.27
C LEU A 135 3.97 -6.87 -36.03
N LYS A 136 3.96 -6.68 -37.36
CA LYS A 136 5.19 -6.67 -38.18
C LYS A 136 6.14 -5.52 -37.80
N LYS A 137 5.63 -4.38 -37.33
CA LYS A 137 6.45 -3.23 -36.92
C LYS A 137 7.17 -3.41 -35.60
N ILE A 138 6.63 -4.28 -34.75
CA ILE A 138 7.16 -4.53 -33.41
C ILE A 138 7.96 -5.83 -33.29
N ILE A 139 8.26 -6.49 -34.40
CA ILE A 139 9.17 -7.65 -34.42
C ILE A 139 10.53 -7.21 -33.87
N GLY A 140 11.09 -8.01 -32.96
CA GLY A 140 12.34 -7.70 -32.27
C GLY A 140 12.16 -6.93 -30.95
N ARG A 141 10.98 -6.36 -30.68
CA ARG A 141 10.66 -5.73 -29.39
C ARG A 141 10.22 -6.80 -28.38
N LYS A 142 10.38 -6.49 -27.09
CA LYS A 142 9.97 -7.39 -26.00
C LYS A 142 8.55 -7.11 -25.56
N LEU A 143 7.82 -8.17 -25.24
CA LEU A 143 6.53 -8.08 -24.57
C LEU A 143 6.70 -7.57 -23.14
N ALA A 144 5.94 -6.55 -22.79
CA ALA A 144 5.93 -5.98 -21.44
C ALA A 144 4.97 -6.73 -20.50
N ALA A 145 3.91 -7.33 -21.02
CA ALA A 145 2.96 -8.15 -20.28
C ALA A 145 2.68 -9.47 -21.01
N ARG A 146 2.12 -10.44 -20.28
CA ARG A 146 1.70 -11.73 -20.84
C ARG A 146 0.59 -11.56 -21.85
N VAL A 147 0.64 -12.32 -22.93
CA VAL A 147 -0.48 -12.48 -23.85
C VAL A 147 -1.34 -13.63 -23.33
N LEU A 148 -2.55 -13.31 -22.93
CA LEU A 148 -3.49 -14.25 -22.32
C LEU A 148 -4.63 -14.54 -23.30
N LYS A 149 -4.90 -15.82 -23.56
CA LYS A 149 -6.15 -16.24 -24.19
C LYS A 149 -7.18 -16.43 -23.11
N THR A 150 -8.24 -15.61 -23.16
CA THR A 150 -9.32 -15.64 -22.18
C THR A 150 -10.56 -16.25 -22.81
N TRP A 151 -11.21 -17.19 -22.11
CA TRP A 151 -12.51 -17.73 -22.48
C TRP A 151 -13.37 -17.95 -21.25
N THR A 152 -14.67 -17.98 -21.43
CA THR A 152 -15.62 -18.27 -20.37
C THR A 152 -16.07 -19.72 -20.48
N GLU A 153 -16.01 -20.45 -19.38
CA GLU A 153 -16.48 -21.81 -19.26
C GLU A 153 -17.69 -21.84 -18.32
N ASP A 154 -18.83 -22.29 -18.84
CA ASP A 154 -20.07 -22.32 -18.06
C ASP A 154 -20.19 -23.67 -17.35
N PHE A 155 -20.28 -23.63 -16.04
CA PHE A 155 -20.56 -24.79 -15.19
C PHE A 155 -21.98 -24.70 -14.66
N VAL A 156 -22.70 -25.79 -14.77
CA VAL A 156 -24.02 -25.93 -14.13
C VAL A 156 -23.77 -26.56 -12.77
N ASP A 157 -24.14 -25.85 -11.70
CA ASP A 157 -24.12 -26.40 -10.36
C ASP A 157 -25.22 -27.49 -10.26
N GLU A 158 -24.78 -28.72 -9.99
CA GLU A 158 -25.69 -29.87 -9.95
C GLU A 158 -26.71 -29.81 -8.81
N ASP A 159 -26.41 -29.06 -7.72
CA ASP A 159 -27.29 -28.93 -6.55
C ASP A 159 -28.29 -27.80 -6.66
N THR A 160 -27.93 -26.68 -7.30
CA THR A 160 -28.76 -25.47 -7.39
C THR A 160 -29.35 -25.26 -8.79
N GLY A 161 -28.78 -25.87 -9.83
CA GLY A 161 -29.15 -25.67 -11.23
C GLY A 161 -28.77 -24.29 -11.79
N GLU A 162 -28.00 -23.51 -11.04
CA GLU A 162 -27.49 -22.22 -11.49
C GLU A 162 -26.29 -22.40 -12.43
N VAL A 163 -26.25 -21.59 -13.50
CA VAL A 163 -25.11 -21.54 -14.42
C VAL A 163 -24.08 -20.57 -13.87
N VAL A 164 -22.94 -21.08 -13.45
CA VAL A 164 -21.80 -20.28 -13.00
C VAL A 164 -20.79 -20.20 -14.14
N SER A 165 -20.63 -19.00 -14.71
CA SER A 165 -19.61 -18.74 -15.75
C SER A 165 -18.27 -18.43 -15.09
N ILE A 166 -17.27 -19.26 -15.36
CA ILE A 166 -15.92 -19.09 -14.85
C ILE A 166 -15.02 -18.63 -16.00
N GLU A 167 -14.35 -17.49 -15.79
CA GLU A 167 -13.34 -16.99 -16.73
C GLU A 167 -12.04 -17.78 -16.59
N ARG A 168 -11.57 -18.35 -17.70
CA ARG A 168 -10.31 -19.10 -17.82
C ARG A 168 -9.30 -18.29 -18.59
N ASN A 169 -8.06 -18.27 -18.10
CA ASN A 169 -6.94 -17.60 -18.72
C ASN A 169 -5.82 -18.59 -19.02
N GLU A 170 -5.38 -18.65 -20.27
CA GLU A 170 -4.21 -19.42 -20.69
C GLU A 170 -3.11 -18.46 -21.16
N VAL A 171 -1.90 -18.64 -20.67
CA VAL A 171 -0.74 -17.86 -21.11
C VAL A 171 -0.28 -18.38 -22.47
N VAL A 172 -0.46 -17.58 -23.51
CA VAL A 172 -0.03 -17.92 -24.89
C VAL A 172 1.45 -17.57 -25.08
N ILE A 173 1.85 -16.39 -24.64
CA ILE A 173 3.23 -15.91 -24.68
C ILE A 173 3.54 -15.21 -23.37
N ASP A 174 4.67 -15.54 -22.76
CA ASP A 174 5.08 -14.94 -21.49
C ASP A 174 5.69 -13.55 -21.71
N ARG A 175 5.66 -12.73 -20.63
CA ARG A 175 6.33 -11.42 -20.61
C ARG A 175 7.84 -11.57 -20.81
N GLU A 176 8.50 -10.48 -21.21
CA GLU A 176 9.94 -10.43 -21.55
C GLU A 176 10.35 -11.28 -22.77
N THR A 177 9.40 -11.92 -23.46
CA THR A 177 9.66 -12.65 -24.70
C THR A 177 9.85 -11.66 -25.85
N VAL A 178 10.89 -11.86 -26.65
CA VAL A 178 11.11 -11.10 -27.88
C VAL A 178 10.10 -11.56 -28.93
N ILE A 179 9.41 -10.61 -29.55
CA ILE A 179 8.42 -10.92 -30.57
C ILE A 179 9.14 -11.34 -31.86
N GLU A 180 8.96 -12.58 -32.23
CA GLU A 180 9.44 -13.17 -33.48
C GLU A 180 8.32 -13.33 -34.50
N PRO A 181 8.62 -13.50 -35.81
CA PRO A 181 7.60 -13.70 -36.83
C PRO A 181 6.62 -14.83 -36.53
N GLU A 182 7.08 -15.88 -35.85
CA GLU A 182 6.28 -17.06 -35.47
C GLU A 182 5.21 -16.72 -34.42
N HIS A 183 5.48 -15.74 -33.56
CA HIS A 183 4.56 -15.30 -32.53
C HIS A 183 3.36 -14.51 -33.07
N ILE A 184 3.45 -13.96 -34.30
CA ILE A 184 2.39 -13.15 -34.90
C ILE A 184 1.10 -13.94 -35.05
N ASP A 185 1.18 -15.15 -35.58
CA ASP A 185 0.00 -16.00 -35.81
C ASP A 185 -0.61 -16.44 -34.46
N LEU A 186 0.23 -16.78 -33.47
CA LEU A 186 -0.21 -17.14 -32.12
C LEU A 186 -0.95 -15.97 -31.42
N ILE A 187 -0.44 -14.75 -31.56
CA ILE A 187 -1.08 -13.55 -30.99
C ILE A 187 -2.45 -13.29 -31.65
N ILE A 188 -2.55 -13.47 -32.96
CA ILE A 188 -3.81 -13.28 -33.68
C ILE A 188 -4.83 -14.37 -33.29
N GLU A 189 -4.38 -15.63 -33.19
CA GLU A 189 -5.24 -16.77 -32.80
C GLU A 189 -5.71 -16.69 -31.34
N SER A 190 -4.96 -16.00 -30.46
CA SER A 190 -5.38 -15.78 -29.08
C SER A 190 -6.64 -14.92 -28.93
N GLY A 191 -6.99 -14.15 -29.98
CA GLY A 191 -8.16 -13.26 -29.99
C GLY A 191 -8.00 -11.97 -29.19
N VAL A 192 -6.80 -11.68 -28.68
CA VAL A 192 -6.48 -10.47 -27.92
C VAL A 192 -6.52 -9.24 -28.83
N GLN A 193 -7.19 -8.19 -28.39
CA GLN A 193 -7.30 -6.96 -29.20
C GLN A 193 -6.05 -6.09 -29.14
N ASN A 194 -5.38 -6.06 -28.01
CA ASN A 194 -4.19 -5.24 -27.77
C ASN A 194 -3.13 -6.07 -27.02
N ILE A 195 -1.88 -5.77 -27.29
CA ILE A 195 -0.73 -6.30 -26.57
C ILE A 195 0.15 -5.16 -26.06
N LEU A 196 0.84 -5.39 -24.97
CA LEU A 196 1.76 -4.43 -24.38
C LEU A 196 3.20 -4.79 -24.74
N VAL A 197 3.91 -3.83 -25.33
CA VAL A 197 5.33 -3.94 -25.63
C VAL A 197 6.11 -2.91 -24.84
N HIS A 198 7.39 -3.20 -24.53
CA HIS A 198 8.23 -2.23 -23.82
C HIS A 198 8.30 -0.91 -24.57
N ASN A 199 8.16 0.19 -23.85
CA ASN A 199 8.32 1.53 -24.40
C ASN A 199 9.81 1.79 -24.65
N GLU A 200 10.20 2.00 -25.91
CA GLU A 200 11.60 2.24 -26.28
C GLU A 200 12.07 3.65 -25.89
N GLU A 201 11.14 4.62 -25.78
CA GLU A 201 11.46 6.00 -25.40
C GLU A 201 11.64 6.11 -23.86
N ALA A 202 10.99 5.27 -23.09
CA ALA A 202 11.27 5.19 -21.67
C ALA A 202 12.65 4.56 -21.50
N ASN A 203 13.52 5.16 -20.68
CA ASN A 203 14.78 4.53 -20.26
C ASN A 203 14.44 3.25 -19.48
N ALA A 204 14.18 2.17 -20.19
CA ALA A 204 13.76 0.88 -19.62
C ALA A 204 14.74 0.37 -18.55
N SER A 205 16.02 0.77 -18.63
CA SER A 205 17.02 0.49 -17.62
C SER A 205 16.71 1.15 -16.27
N ASP A 206 16.11 2.34 -16.27
CA ASP A 206 15.80 3.09 -15.05
C ASP A 206 14.69 2.42 -14.24
N TYR A 207 13.77 1.70 -14.91
CA TYR A 207 12.62 1.05 -14.30
C TYR A 207 12.69 -0.49 -14.32
N SER A 208 13.84 -1.06 -14.62
CA SER A 208 14.04 -2.51 -14.64
C SER A 208 13.59 -3.22 -13.36
N ILE A 209 13.63 -2.50 -12.23
CA ILE A 209 13.18 -3.00 -10.94
C ILE A 209 11.67 -3.35 -10.93
N ILE A 210 10.84 -2.62 -11.67
CA ILE A 210 9.40 -2.92 -11.77
C ILE A 210 9.18 -4.22 -12.54
N PHE A 211 9.87 -4.42 -13.67
CA PHE A 211 9.79 -5.66 -14.42
C PHE A 211 10.28 -6.87 -13.60
N ASN A 212 11.41 -6.73 -12.92
CA ASN A 212 11.94 -7.79 -12.05
C ASN A 212 10.96 -8.10 -10.91
N THR A 213 10.28 -7.09 -10.38
CA THR A 213 9.30 -7.27 -9.32
C THR A 213 8.04 -7.97 -9.84
N LEU A 214 7.56 -7.61 -11.03
CA LEU A 214 6.45 -8.31 -11.70
C LEU A 214 6.74 -9.78 -11.94
N GLN A 215 7.98 -10.15 -12.29
CA GLN A 215 8.39 -11.56 -12.45
C GLN A 215 8.33 -12.35 -11.14
N LYS A 216 8.50 -11.67 -9.99
CA LYS A 216 8.45 -12.28 -8.65
C LYS A 216 7.07 -12.21 -8.02
N ASP A 217 6.12 -11.53 -8.66
CA ASP A 217 4.75 -11.39 -8.17
C ASP A 217 4.00 -12.73 -8.29
N PRO A 218 3.52 -13.30 -7.17
CA PRO A 218 2.76 -14.54 -7.18
C PRO A 218 1.31 -14.37 -7.64
N SER A 219 0.84 -13.11 -7.79
CA SER A 219 -0.54 -12.77 -8.14
C SER A 219 -0.67 -12.28 -9.58
N ASN A 220 -1.77 -12.61 -10.25
CA ASN A 220 -2.09 -12.16 -11.59
C ASN A 220 -3.33 -11.25 -11.64
N SER A 221 -4.06 -11.15 -10.53
CA SER A 221 -5.27 -10.36 -10.40
C SER A 221 -5.34 -9.64 -9.06
N GLU A 222 -6.20 -8.63 -8.94
CA GLU A 222 -6.49 -7.95 -7.68
C GLU A 222 -6.95 -8.93 -6.60
N LYS A 223 -7.86 -9.85 -6.95
CA LYS A 223 -8.38 -10.87 -6.04
C LYS A 223 -7.28 -11.73 -5.44
N GLU A 224 -6.40 -12.27 -6.28
CA GLU A 224 -5.27 -13.10 -5.83
C GLU A 224 -4.32 -12.30 -4.93
N ALA A 225 -4.05 -11.03 -5.28
CA ALA A 225 -3.20 -10.14 -4.50
C ALA A 225 -3.78 -9.86 -3.11
N VAL A 226 -5.07 -9.56 -3.03
CA VAL A 226 -5.78 -9.31 -1.76
C VAL A 226 -5.73 -10.54 -0.86
N LEU A 227 -6.04 -11.72 -1.40
CA LEU A 227 -5.98 -12.99 -0.66
C LEU A 227 -4.55 -13.31 -0.19
N TYR A 228 -3.56 -13.11 -1.06
CA TYR A 228 -2.15 -13.32 -0.73
C TYR A 228 -1.70 -12.43 0.43
N ILE A 229 -2.02 -11.13 0.39
CA ILE A 229 -1.67 -10.18 1.46
C ILE A 229 -2.36 -10.56 2.76
N TYR A 230 -3.65 -10.91 2.71
CA TYR A 230 -4.38 -11.35 3.89
C TYR A 230 -3.71 -12.55 4.58
N ARG A 231 -3.38 -13.60 3.81
CA ARG A 231 -2.67 -14.79 4.32
C ARG A 231 -1.33 -14.42 4.97
N GLN A 232 -0.58 -13.51 4.35
CA GLN A 232 0.69 -13.05 4.90
C GLN A 232 0.53 -12.28 6.22
N LEU A 233 -0.51 -11.46 6.35
CA LEU A 233 -0.74 -10.64 7.54
C LEU A 233 -1.37 -11.42 8.69
N ARG A 234 -2.32 -12.30 8.40
CA ARG A 234 -3.13 -13.01 9.40
C ARG A 234 -2.68 -14.43 9.66
N ASN A 235 -1.85 -15.04 8.80
CA ASN A 235 -1.50 -16.47 8.80
C ASN A 235 -2.73 -17.39 8.79
N ALA A 236 -3.83 -16.95 8.16
CA ALA A 236 -5.11 -17.66 8.07
C ALA A 236 -5.75 -17.39 6.72
N GLU A 237 -6.66 -18.27 6.30
CA GLU A 237 -7.49 -18.02 5.13
C GLU A 237 -8.60 -17.03 5.50
N PRO A 238 -8.96 -16.10 4.59
CA PRO A 238 -10.11 -15.22 4.79
C PRO A 238 -11.41 -16.01 4.65
N ALA A 239 -12.47 -15.54 5.33
CA ALA A 239 -13.81 -16.12 5.17
C ALA A 239 -14.35 -15.89 3.75
N ASP A 240 -14.08 -14.70 3.21
CA ASP A 240 -14.45 -14.28 1.86
C ASP A 240 -13.48 -13.21 1.35
N GLU A 241 -13.61 -12.85 0.07
CA GLU A 241 -12.81 -11.80 -0.57
C GLU A 241 -13.08 -10.41 0.05
N ALA A 242 -14.33 -10.13 0.39
CA ALA A 242 -14.74 -8.84 0.96
C ALA A 242 -14.05 -8.58 2.30
N SER A 243 -13.98 -9.58 3.17
CA SER A 243 -13.25 -9.51 4.45
C SER A 243 -11.76 -9.26 4.26
N ALA A 244 -11.15 -9.89 3.25
CA ALA A 244 -9.73 -9.68 2.96
C ALA A 244 -9.48 -8.25 2.43
N ARG A 245 -10.36 -7.74 1.56
CA ARG A 245 -10.30 -6.38 1.02
C ARG A 245 -10.49 -5.33 2.13
N GLU A 246 -11.43 -5.57 3.04
CA GLU A 246 -11.67 -4.70 4.19
C GLU A 246 -10.43 -4.56 5.08
N VAL A 247 -9.68 -5.63 5.30
CA VAL A 247 -8.43 -5.59 6.09
C VAL A 247 -7.42 -4.64 5.46
N ILE A 248 -7.22 -4.69 4.13
CA ILE A 248 -6.30 -3.80 3.43
C ILE A 248 -6.80 -2.36 3.46
N GLN A 249 -8.10 -2.15 3.22
CA GLN A 249 -8.72 -0.83 3.30
C GLN A 249 -8.54 -0.20 4.69
N ASN A 250 -8.71 -0.99 5.74
CA ASN A 250 -8.56 -0.54 7.12
C ASN A 250 -7.10 -0.28 7.52
N LEU A 251 -6.12 -0.85 6.82
CA LEU A 251 -4.71 -0.65 7.15
C LEU A 251 -4.21 0.75 6.79
N PHE A 252 -4.63 1.31 5.64
CA PHE A 252 -4.01 2.51 5.07
C PHE A 252 -5.03 3.60 4.67
N PHE A 253 -6.28 3.23 4.38
CA PHE A 253 -7.27 4.11 3.75
C PHE A 253 -8.46 4.45 4.65
N SER A 254 -8.51 3.93 5.88
CA SER A 254 -9.59 4.18 6.83
C SER A 254 -9.18 5.23 7.87
N GLU A 255 -9.90 6.35 7.93
CA GLU A 255 -9.68 7.42 8.90
C GLU A 255 -9.79 6.97 10.36
N LYS A 256 -10.56 5.90 10.62
CA LYS A 256 -10.69 5.35 11.98
C LYS A 256 -9.40 4.68 12.47
N ARG A 257 -8.61 4.10 11.57
CA ARG A 257 -7.45 3.27 11.90
C ARG A 257 -6.11 3.84 11.46
N TYR A 258 -6.11 4.72 10.48
CA TYR A 258 -4.90 5.32 9.91
C TYR A 258 -5.00 6.83 9.91
N ASP A 259 -3.96 7.50 10.39
CA ASP A 259 -3.87 8.95 10.43
C ASP A 259 -2.42 9.39 10.24
N LEU A 260 -2.14 10.12 9.17
CA LEU A 260 -0.84 10.76 8.94
C LEU A 260 -0.63 11.99 9.85
N GLY A 261 -1.72 12.56 10.34
CA GLY A 261 -1.73 13.87 10.97
C GLY A 261 -1.44 14.99 9.95
N GLU A 262 -1.65 16.23 10.35
CA GLU A 262 -1.40 17.41 9.51
C GLU A 262 0.07 17.49 9.08
N VAL A 263 0.98 17.27 10.01
CA VAL A 263 2.43 17.30 9.75
C VAL A 263 2.85 16.20 8.75
N GLY A 264 2.30 14.99 8.89
CA GLY A 264 2.61 13.87 8.00
C GLY A 264 2.14 14.14 6.58
N ARG A 265 0.90 14.60 6.39
CA ARG A 265 0.33 14.97 5.08
C ARG A 265 1.13 16.09 4.43
N TYR A 266 1.37 17.18 5.14
CA TYR A 266 2.17 18.30 4.64
C TYR A 266 3.58 17.85 4.18
N ARG A 267 4.25 16.99 4.97
CA ARG A 267 5.58 16.51 4.62
C ARG A 267 5.61 15.62 3.38
N ILE A 268 4.62 14.73 3.24
CA ILE A 268 4.48 13.89 2.04
C ILE A 268 4.25 14.77 0.81
N ASN A 269 3.27 15.69 0.89
CA ASN A 269 2.97 16.61 -0.20
C ASN A 269 4.19 17.42 -0.61
N LYS A 270 4.89 18.00 0.36
CA LYS A 270 6.09 18.82 0.09
C LYS A 270 7.25 17.99 -0.49
N LYS A 271 7.47 16.78 0.00
CA LYS A 271 8.59 15.91 -0.44
C LYS A 271 8.39 15.40 -1.86
N LEU A 272 7.16 15.05 -2.19
CA LEU A 272 6.78 14.43 -3.47
C LEU A 272 6.12 15.41 -4.45
N ASN A 273 6.03 16.70 -4.11
CA ASN A 273 5.35 17.74 -4.90
C ASN A 273 3.90 17.40 -5.22
N LEU A 274 3.19 16.78 -4.26
CA LEU A 274 1.79 16.44 -4.40
C LEU A 274 0.87 17.62 -4.07
N THR A 275 -0.30 17.64 -4.73
CA THR A 275 -1.36 18.65 -4.52
C THR A 275 -2.55 18.10 -3.72
N THR A 276 -2.36 16.96 -3.06
CA THR A 276 -3.40 16.34 -2.22
C THR A 276 -3.80 17.29 -1.11
N SER A 277 -5.12 17.42 -0.86
CA SER A 277 -5.62 18.30 0.21
C SER A 277 -5.05 17.92 1.58
N ASP A 278 -4.70 18.93 2.38
CA ASP A 278 -4.19 18.74 3.75
C ASP A 278 -5.23 18.12 4.71
N ASP A 279 -6.51 18.16 4.34
CA ASP A 279 -7.58 17.50 5.10
C ASP A 279 -7.58 15.98 4.97
N ILE A 280 -6.97 15.44 3.89
CA ILE A 280 -6.86 14.00 3.66
C ILE A 280 -5.71 13.44 4.50
N LYS A 281 -6.04 12.86 5.65
CA LYS A 281 -5.06 12.33 6.62
C LYS A 281 -4.78 10.83 6.47
N VAL A 282 -5.40 10.17 5.50
CA VAL A 282 -5.11 8.78 5.14
C VAL A 282 -4.19 8.71 3.92
N LEU A 283 -3.56 7.57 3.67
CA LEU A 283 -2.81 7.38 2.43
C LEU A 283 -3.74 7.39 1.22
N THR A 284 -3.22 7.84 0.09
CA THR A 284 -3.88 7.76 -1.21
C THR A 284 -3.10 6.83 -2.13
N LYS A 285 -3.75 6.36 -3.19
CA LYS A 285 -3.07 5.58 -4.24
C LYS A 285 -1.92 6.37 -4.86
N GLU A 286 -2.13 7.67 -5.06
CA GLU A 286 -1.15 8.59 -5.61
C GLU A 286 0.10 8.71 -4.70
N ASP A 287 -0.10 8.80 -3.38
CA ASP A 287 1.03 8.80 -2.44
C ASP A 287 1.94 7.59 -2.64
N ILE A 288 1.34 6.40 -2.75
CA ILE A 288 2.09 5.14 -2.92
C ILE A 288 2.87 5.14 -4.22
N ILE A 289 2.23 5.57 -5.33
CA ILE A 289 2.86 5.63 -6.65
C ILE A 289 4.05 6.60 -6.64
N GLU A 290 3.85 7.81 -6.13
CA GLU A 290 4.91 8.82 -6.15
C GLU A 290 6.06 8.48 -5.20
N ILE A 291 5.79 7.78 -4.09
CA ILE A 291 6.85 7.23 -3.22
C ILE A 291 7.68 6.19 -3.98
N ILE A 292 7.04 5.30 -4.74
CA ILE A 292 7.74 4.29 -5.53
C ILE A 292 8.56 4.96 -6.64
N LYS A 293 8.00 5.94 -7.34
CA LYS A 293 8.73 6.71 -8.36
C LYS A 293 9.96 7.41 -7.78
N TYR A 294 9.81 8.10 -6.65
CA TYR A 294 10.93 8.75 -5.97
C TYR A 294 12.00 7.73 -5.54
N LEU A 295 11.59 6.55 -5.09
CA LEU A 295 12.54 5.48 -4.73
C LEU A 295 13.31 4.99 -5.97
N ILE A 296 12.66 4.90 -7.13
CA ILE A 296 13.31 4.57 -8.42
C ILE A 296 14.30 5.69 -8.83
N GLU A 297 13.94 6.94 -8.64
CA GLU A 297 14.85 8.07 -8.88
C GLU A 297 16.09 8.02 -7.98
N LEU A 298 15.94 7.59 -6.72
CA LEU A 298 17.07 7.36 -5.81
C LEU A 298 18.00 6.26 -6.32
N ILE A 299 17.46 5.15 -6.79
CA ILE A 299 18.23 4.04 -7.35
C ILE A 299 19.06 4.53 -8.54
N ASN A 300 18.48 5.38 -9.36
CA ASN A 300 19.11 5.98 -10.53
C ASN A 300 19.94 7.23 -10.22
N SER A 301 20.17 7.52 -8.94
CA SER A 301 20.98 8.68 -8.47
C SER A 301 20.44 10.05 -8.92
N LYS A 302 19.12 10.14 -9.18
CA LYS A 302 18.42 11.38 -9.58
C LYS A 302 17.79 12.11 -8.38
N ALA A 303 17.77 11.49 -7.20
CA ALA A 303 17.20 12.03 -5.98
C ALA A 303 18.16 11.91 -4.78
N ILE A 304 17.78 12.46 -3.63
CA ILE A 304 18.63 12.53 -2.43
C ILE A 304 17.93 11.83 -1.26
N VAL A 305 18.70 11.02 -0.52
CA VAL A 305 18.26 10.37 0.72
C VAL A 305 18.06 11.39 1.84
N ASP A 306 17.21 11.05 2.81
CA ASP A 306 16.97 11.89 3.98
C ASP A 306 17.96 11.55 5.11
N ASP A 307 18.41 12.58 5.82
CA ASP A 307 19.09 12.40 7.11
C ASP A 307 18.02 12.26 8.20
N ILE A 308 17.82 11.02 8.65
CA ILE A 308 16.80 10.67 9.65
C ILE A 308 17.09 11.20 11.05
N ASP A 309 18.34 11.54 11.33
CA ASP A 309 18.78 12.03 12.62
C ASP A 309 18.76 13.56 12.72
N HIS A 310 18.63 14.23 11.58
CA HIS A 310 18.51 15.67 11.55
C HIS A 310 17.25 16.14 12.29
N LEU A 311 17.35 17.22 13.09
CA LEU A 311 16.26 17.71 13.93
C LEU A 311 15.02 18.13 13.14
N SER A 312 15.16 18.55 11.88
CA SER A 312 14.02 18.85 11.00
C SER A 312 13.15 17.61 10.72
N ASN A 313 13.71 16.40 10.85
CA ASN A 313 13.04 15.11 10.63
C ASN A 313 12.55 14.47 11.92
N ARG A 314 12.77 15.15 13.05
CA ARG A 314 12.36 14.69 14.37
C ARG A 314 11.39 15.69 15.00
N ARG A 315 10.44 15.17 15.77
CA ARG A 315 9.39 15.94 16.44
C ARG A 315 9.43 15.68 17.94
N VAL A 316 9.19 16.70 18.72
CA VAL A 316 9.01 16.57 20.18
C VAL A 316 7.57 16.14 20.47
N ARG A 317 7.40 14.99 21.09
CA ARG A 317 6.14 14.56 21.66
C ARG A 317 6.03 15.13 23.07
N THR A 318 5.10 16.05 23.27
CA THR A 318 4.90 16.72 24.56
C THR A 318 4.23 15.80 25.58
N VAL A 319 4.32 16.16 26.85
CA VAL A 319 3.66 15.43 27.95
C VAL A 319 2.15 15.34 27.75
N GLY A 320 1.51 16.45 27.36
CA GLY A 320 0.07 16.49 27.11
C GLY A 320 -0.36 15.52 26.01
N GLU A 321 0.37 15.45 24.90
CA GLU A 321 0.11 14.52 23.81
C GLU A 321 0.24 13.05 24.26
N GLN A 322 1.28 12.74 25.02
CA GLN A 322 1.49 11.39 25.54
C GLN A 322 0.35 10.95 26.48
N LEU A 323 -0.04 11.81 27.40
CA LEU A 323 -1.14 11.55 28.33
C LEU A 323 -2.49 11.41 27.60
N TYR A 324 -2.76 12.30 26.63
CA TYR A 324 -3.98 12.25 25.81
C TYR A 324 -4.10 10.90 25.07
N ASN A 325 -3.02 10.45 24.43
CA ASN A 325 -3.03 9.18 23.70
C ASN A 325 -3.28 7.99 24.62
N GLN A 326 -2.63 7.95 25.80
CA GLN A 326 -2.83 6.84 26.75
C GLN A 326 -4.24 6.87 27.37
N PHE A 327 -4.76 8.05 27.64
CA PHE A 327 -6.12 8.22 28.15
C PHE A 327 -7.16 7.77 27.12
N GLY A 328 -6.99 8.14 25.86
CA GLY A 328 -7.85 7.68 24.76
C GLY A 328 -7.86 6.16 24.59
N ILE A 329 -6.69 5.50 24.69
CA ILE A 329 -6.58 4.03 24.66
C ILE A 329 -7.33 3.42 25.86
N GLY A 330 -7.19 4.01 27.04
CA GLY A 330 -7.90 3.57 28.24
C GLY A 330 -9.42 3.64 28.07
N LEU A 331 -9.94 4.77 27.60
CA LEU A 331 -11.38 4.95 27.33
C LEU A 331 -11.92 3.99 26.26
N ALA A 332 -11.15 3.75 25.19
CA ALA A 332 -11.57 2.84 24.13
C ALA A 332 -11.66 1.36 24.59
N ARG A 333 -10.99 0.99 25.69
CA ARG A 333 -11.04 -0.36 26.26
C ARG A 333 -12.17 -0.55 27.28
N MET A 334 -12.74 0.54 27.77
CA MET A 334 -13.92 0.52 28.66
C MET A 334 -15.20 0.34 27.88
#